data_623129873e6a593e114583a01295dcb7
#
_entry.id   623129873e6a593e114583a01295dcb7
#
_cell.length_a   1.000
_cell.length_b   1.000
_cell.length_c   1.000
_cell.angle_alpha   90.00
_cell.angle_beta   90.00
_cell.angle_gamma   90.00
#
_symmetry.space_group_name_H-M   'P 1'
#
loop_
_entity.id
_entity.type
_entity.pdbx_description
1 polymer ?
#
loop_
_entity_poly.entity_id
_entity_poly.type
_entity_poly.pdbx_seq_one_letter_code
_entity_poly.pdbx_strand_id
1 'polypeptide(L)'
;MAMRAEEADRPDLAYYEAVPYLLVIESVERHGQWLRRAEHPELPGCVVEAPSAVEALEELERERRRVLRRLWDGGGLIPVPRPPLRDSRSHPAT
;
A
#
# COMPACT_ATOMS: atom_id res chain seq x y z
N MET A 1 31.81 12.25 2.64
CA MET A 1 31.15 11.93 3.85
C MET A 1 30.44 10.59 3.82
N ALA A 2 30.65 9.82 4.80
CA ALA A 2 30.09 8.48 4.79
C ALA A 2 28.60 8.53 5.03
N MET A 3 27.91 7.64 4.39
CA MET A 3 26.48 7.44 4.63
C MET A 3 26.28 6.90 6.03
N ARG A 4 25.27 7.39 6.71
CA ARG A 4 24.98 6.88 8.03
C ARG A 4 24.44 5.46 7.93
N ALA A 5 24.63 4.69 9.00
CA ALA A 5 24.26 3.30 9.00
C ALA A 5 22.77 3.10 8.71
N GLU A 6 21.93 3.94 9.31
CA GLU A 6 20.50 3.76 9.09
C GLU A 6 20.13 4.06 7.64
N GLU A 7 20.84 4.95 6.97
CA GLU A 7 20.56 5.19 5.56
C GLU A 7 21.01 4.02 4.71
N ALA A 8 22.15 3.42 5.06
CA ALA A 8 22.64 2.28 4.32
C ALA A 8 21.73 1.08 4.45
N ASP A 9 21.08 0.94 5.63
CA ASP A 9 20.21 -0.19 5.90
C ASP A 9 18.79 0.03 5.44
N ARG A 10 18.46 1.25 5.05
CA ARG A 10 17.09 1.58 4.67
C ARG A 10 16.81 1.02 3.27
N PRO A 11 15.70 0.27 3.09
CA PRO A 11 15.34 -0.18 1.76
C PRO A 11 15.11 1.01 0.84
N ASP A 12 15.36 0.84 -0.44
CA ASP A 12 15.15 1.93 -1.38
C ASP A 12 13.67 2.00 -1.80
N LEU A 13 13.34 3.03 -2.55
CA LEU A 13 11.96 3.26 -2.96
C LEU A 13 11.43 2.08 -3.78
N ALA A 14 12.26 1.49 -4.63
CA ALA A 14 11.83 0.38 -5.46
C ALA A 14 11.40 -0.82 -4.62
N TYR A 15 12.06 -1.02 -3.48
CA TYR A 15 11.64 -2.09 -2.57
C TYR A 15 10.18 -1.87 -2.13
N TYR A 16 9.85 -0.65 -1.72
CA TYR A 16 8.51 -0.38 -1.23
C TYR A 16 7.48 -0.45 -2.35
N GLU A 17 7.88 -0.07 -3.56
CA GLU A 17 6.96 -0.16 -4.68
C GLU A 17 6.61 -1.60 -5.03
N ALA A 18 7.45 -2.55 -4.64
CA ALA A 18 7.21 -3.97 -4.87
C ALA A 18 6.53 -4.68 -3.71
N VAL A 19 6.33 -4.00 -2.58
CA VAL A 19 5.69 -4.62 -1.43
C VAL A 19 4.23 -4.90 -1.74
N PRO A 20 3.73 -6.11 -1.44
CA PRO A 20 2.33 -6.43 -1.72
C PRO A 20 1.41 -5.94 -0.60
N TYR A 21 1.11 -4.65 -0.62
CA TYR A 21 0.23 -4.08 0.37
C TYR A 21 -1.17 -4.66 0.29
N LEU A 22 -1.86 -4.67 1.43
CA LEU A 22 -3.24 -5.15 1.45
C LEU A 22 -4.09 -4.33 0.49
N LEU A 23 -4.93 -5.02 -0.25
CA LEU A 23 -5.80 -4.39 -1.22
C LEU A 23 -7.25 -4.63 -0.81
N VAL A 24 -8.00 -3.54 -0.67
CA VAL A 24 -9.42 -3.61 -0.35
C VAL A 24 -10.18 -2.93 -1.47
N ILE A 25 -11.16 -3.61 -2.03
CA ILE A 25 -12.03 -3.05 -3.05
C ILE A 25 -13.46 -3.26 -2.59
N GLU A 26 -14.25 -2.19 -2.63
CA GLU A 26 -15.64 -2.28 -2.24
C GLU A 26 -16.47 -1.40 -3.16
N SER A 27 -17.76 -1.68 -3.21
CA SER A 27 -18.70 -0.87 -3.97
C SER A 27 -19.25 0.20 -3.06
N VAL A 28 -19.27 1.43 -3.54
CA VAL A 28 -19.83 2.55 -2.80
C VAL A 28 -20.77 3.31 -3.72
N GLU A 29 -21.74 3.96 -3.13
CA GLU A 29 -22.69 4.77 -3.89
C GLU A 29 -22.43 6.23 -3.61
N ARG A 30 -22.32 7.01 -4.69
CA ARG A 30 -22.11 8.46 -4.61
C ARG A 30 -23.14 9.12 -5.50
N HIS A 31 -24.04 9.87 -4.91
CA HIS A 31 -25.03 10.62 -5.68
C HIS A 31 -25.79 9.72 -6.66
N GLY A 32 -26.20 8.56 -6.20
CA GLY A 32 -26.96 7.62 -7.01
C GLY A 32 -26.15 6.84 -8.02
N GLN A 33 -24.84 6.95 -7.99
CA GLN A 33 -23.97 6.23 -8.92
C GLN A 33 -23.10 5.25 -8.16
N TRP A 34 -23.01 4.04 -8.68
CA TRP A 34 -22.14 3.02 -8.07
C TRP A 34 -20.72 3.20 -8.56
N LEU A 35 -19.79 3.23 -7.60
CA LEU A 35 -18.36 3.33 -7.87
C LEU A 35 -17.66 2.20 -7.14
N ARG A 36 -16.42 1.95 -7.55
CA ARG A 36 -15.53 1.03 -6.85
C ARG A 36 -14.49 1.84 -6.11
N ARG A 37 -14.37 1.56 -4.82
CA ARG A 37 -13.38 2.22 -3.97
C ARG A 37 -12.27 1.21 -3.72
N ALA A 38 -11.05 1.58 -4.10
CA ALA A 38 -9.87 0.74 -3.91
C ALA A 38 -8.92 1.43 -2.95
N GLU A 39 -8.33 0.65 -2.06
CA GLU A 39 -7.54 1.25 -0.99
C GLU A 39 -6.41 0.32 -0.58
N HIS A 40 -5.26 0.91 -0.24
CA HIS A 40 -4.21 0.24 0.52
C HIS A 40 -4.27 0.81 1.93
N PRO A 41 -4.98 0.13 2.87
CA PRO A 41 -5.21 0.74 4.19
C PRO A 41 -3.94 1.01 4.98
N GLU A 42 -2.86 0.27 4.69
CA GLU A 42 -1.61 0.48 5.41
C GLU A 42 -0.90 1.76 5.01
N LEU A 43 -1.26 2.32 3.85
CA LEU A 43 -0.62 3.55 3.37
C LEU A 43 -1.56 4.72 3.58
N PRO A 44 -1.12 5.75 4.31
CA PRO A 44 -2.03 6.87 4.65
C PRO A 44 -2.54 7.58 3.41
N GLY A 45 -3.85 7.67 3.30
CA GLY A 45 -4.49 8.39 2.21
C GLY A 45 -4.44 7.69 0.86
N CYS A 46 -4.02 6.44 0.81
CA CYS A 46 -3.91 5.72 -0.46
C CYS A 46 -5.22 5.06 -0.81
N VAL A 47 -6.14 5.86 -1.34
CA VAL A 47 -7.50 5.41 -1.66
C VAL A 47 -7.97 6.18 -2.89
N VAL A 48 -8.71 5.47 -3.76
CA VAL A 48 -9.29 6.06 -4.97
C VAL A 48 -10.68 5.51 -5.19
N GLU A 49 -11.47 6.21 -5.99
CA GLU A 49 -12.78 5.72 -6.43
C GLU A 49 -12.86 5.89 -7.94
N ALA A 50 -13.45 4.90 -8.60
CA ALA A 50 -13.58 4.93 -10.05
C ALA A 50 -14.81 4.13 -10.44
N PRO A 51 -15.32 4.32 -11.68
CA PRO A 51 -16.54 3.62 -12.11
C PRO A 51 -16.41 2.11 -12.22
N SER A 52 -15.20 1.59 -12.41
CA SER A 52 -15.00 0.16 -12.56
C SER A 52 -13.81 -0.28 -11.71
N ALA A 53 -13.76 -1.59 -11.44
CA ALA A 53 -12.66 -2.14 -10.67
C ALA A 53 -11.33 -1.96 -11.39
N VAL A 54 -11.31 -2.13 -12.72
CA VAL A 54 -10.08 -1.99 -13.47
C VAL A 54 -9.55 -0.58 -13.36
N GLU A 55 -10.43 0.40 -13.56
CA GLU A 55 -10.02 1.80 -13.45
C GLU A 55 -9.55 2.13 -12.04
N ALA A 56 -10.27 1.61 -11.04
CA ALA A 56 -9.87 1.86 -9.66
C ALA A 56 -8.48 1.31 -9.37
N LEU A 57 -8.20 0.11 -9.86
CA LEU A 57 -6.89 -0.49 -9.63
C LEU A 57 -5.79 0.29 -10.33
N GLU A 58 -6.05 0.76 -11.55
CA GLU A 58 -5.06 1.55 -12.27
C GLU A 58 -4.78 2.86 -11.56
N GLU A 59 -5.82 3.50 -11.06
CA GLU A 59 -5.64 4.75 -10.33
C GLU A 59 -4.96 4.51 -8.99
N LEU A 60 -5.31 3.41 -8.33
CA LEU A 60 -4.67 3.08 -7.05
C LEU A 60 -3.19 2.85 -7.23
N GLU A 61 -2.81 2.24 -8.35
CA GLU A 61 -1.40 1.99 -8.62
C GLU A 61 -0.64 3.32 -8.72
N ARG A 62 -1.23 4.30 -9.39
CA ARG A 62 -0.60 5.62 -9.48
C ARG A 62 -0.57 6.30 -8.13
N GLU A 63 -1.66 6.18 -7.36
CA GLU A 63 -1.72 6.80 -6.05
C GLU A 63 -0.71 6.16 -5.10
N ARG A 64 -0.55 4.84 -5.17
CA ARG A 64 0.42 4.15 -4.35
C ARG A 64 1.82 4.68 -4.59
N ARG A 65 2.19 4.86 -5.85
CA ARG A 65 3.52 5.39 -6.14
C ARG A 65 3.69 6.79 -5.60
N ARG A 66 2.65 7.61 -5.71
CA ARG A 66 2.72 8.98 -5.20
C ARG A 66 2.87 9.01 -3.69
N VAL A 67 2.07 8.19 -3.00
CA VAL A 67 2.13 8.14 -1.54
C VAL A 67 3.49 7.64 -1.09
N LEU A 68 3.98 6.56 -1.71
CA LEU A 68 5.28 6.01 -1.33
C LEU A 68 6.40 7.00 -1.58
N ARG A 69 6.35 7.72 -2.69
CA ARG A 69 7.37 8.72 -2.97
C ARG A 69 7.33 9.83 -1.92
N ARG A 70 6.14 10.27 -1.55
CA ARG A 70 6.02 11.31 -0.54
C ARG A 70 6.57 10.85 0.80
N LEU A 71 6.24 9.62 1.18
CA LEU A 71 6.75 9.09 2.45
C LEU A 71 8.27 8.91 2.40
N TRP A 72 8.77 8.42 1.28
CA TRP A 72 10.20 8.25 1.12
C TRP A 72 10.95 9.57 1.22
N ASP A 73 10.45 10.57 0.51
CA ASP A 73 11.09 11.89 0.51
C ASP A 73 11.02 12.53 1.88
N GLY A 74 9.98 12.23 2.66
CA GLY A 74 9.86 12.76 4.00
C GLY A 74 10.78 12.13 5.02
N GLY A 75 11.42 11.02 4.68
CA GLY A 75 12.40 10.39 5.57
C GLY A 75 11.82 9.63 6.74
N GLY A 76 10.50 9.49 6.82
CA GLY A 76 9.88 8.77 7.91
C GLY A 76 9.79 7.28 7.64
N LEU A 77 9.14 6.59 8.56
CA LEU A 77 8.90 5.17 8.40
C LEU A 77 7.83 4.95 7.34
N ILE A 78 8.08 3.97 6.49
CA ILE A 78 7.09 3.57 5.49
C ILE A 78 6.48 2.26 5.97
N PRO A 79 5.16 2.21 6.19
CA PRO A 79 4.53 0.99 6.69
C PRO A 79 4.70 -0.16 5.71
N VAL A 80 4.75 -1.36 6.27
CA VAL A 80 4.72 -2.58 5.47
C VAL A 80 3.67 -3.49 6.07
N PRO A 81 3.16 -4.44 5.30
CA PRO A 81 2.16 -5.36 5.83
C PRO A 81 2.72 -6.18 6.98
N ARG A 82 1.87 -6.43 7.96
CA ARG A 82 2.25 -7.29 9.06
C ARG A 82 2.17 -8.73 8.60
N PRO A 83 3.20 -9.53 8.87
CA PRO A 83 3.10 -10.95 8.52
C PRO A 83 1.94 -11.61 9.25
N PRO A 84 1.32 -12.60 8.63
CA PRO A 84 0.25 -13.33 9.33
C PRO A 84 0.79 -14.00 10.59
N LEU A 85 -0.04 -14.03 11.59
CA LEU A 85 0.31 -14.77 12.79
C LEU A 85 -0.03 -16.22 12.56
N ARG A 86 0.78 -16.99 12.29
CA ARG A 86 0.46 -18.31 12.07
C ARG A 86 1.58 -19.13 12.34
N ASP A 87 1.96 -18.78 12.18
CA ASP A 87 2.58 -19.43 12.34
C ASP A 87 2.40 -20.10 13.04
N SER A 88 2.10 -19.61 13.28
CA SER A 88 1.68 -20.14 13.91
C SER A 88 1.04 -21.13 13.56
N ARG A 89 1.15 -21.05 12.95
CA ARG A 89 0.66 -21.76 12.69
C ARG A 89 0.38 -22.67 12.25
N SER A 90 0.71 -22.35 12.02
CA SER A 90 0.46 -22.96 11.67
C SER A 90 0.21 -23.84 11.29
N HIS A 91 0.44 -23.80 11.19
CA HIS A 91 0.24 -24.63 10.97
C HIS A 91 -0.23 -25.55 10.91
N PRO A 92 -0.47 -25.76 10.83
CA PRO A 92 -0.95 -26.47 10.84
C PRO A 92 -1.24 -27.33 10.69
N ALA A 93 -1.34 -27.23 10.74
CA ALA A 93 -1.64 -27.97 10.65
C ALA A 93 -1.67 -28.68 10.63
N THR A 94 -1.56 -28.51 10.62
CA THR A 94 -1.60 -29.15 10.66
C THR A 94 -1.54 -29.87 10.76
#